data_0046fefba20fcf1a4bb6a21e4941c1d5
#
_entry.id   0046fefba20fcf1a4bb6a21e4941c1d5
#
_cell.length_a   1.000
_cell.length_b   1.000
_cell.length_c   1.000
_cell.angle_alpha   90.00
_cell.angle_beta   90.00
_cell.angle_gamma   90.00
#
_symmetry.space_group_name_H-M   'P 1'
#
loop_
_entity.id
_entity.type
_entity.pdbx_description
1 polymer ?
#
loop_
_entity_poly.entity_id
_entity_poly.type
_entity_poly.pdbx_seq_one_letter_code
_entity_poly.pdbx_strand_id
1 'polypeptide(L)'
;MNNKYVDRVLKDTIMKNADQKEFIQAVAEVLTSLAPVLKANPQYEENAILERMVQPERTIIFRVPWVDDKGIIRVNRGYRIQMNSAIGPYKGGLRFDPSVNLSVLKFLAFEQVFKNSLTTLPMGGGKGGSDFNPKQSPHTPGKRCSDNEVMRFCQSFMTGLYQYIGEDTDIPAGDMNVGGREIGFLFGQYKRLANEWTGVLTGKGLSYGGSLIRPEATGYGDVYFAENMLATRGDTLEGKRCVVSGSGNVASYAAEKLIQLGAKVLTLSDRSGTLVFPDGITAEQLAVVMDLKNVKRDEFAKLKMAGTKFFAKKNPWQTVAKYDCAFPCSRQNELDGKDAAYMLKNGVMLVGEGANMPCTPEAADAFLSAKILYSPGKASNAGGVATSGLEMSQNSERISWTRDQVDSRLKDIMKAIHDNAYEAAAKYGKKGNYVAGANIAGFGKVADAMVAQGVC
;
A
#
# COMPACT_ATOMS: atom_id res chain seq x y z
N MET A 1 22.43 -13.92 -11.55
CA MET A 1 23.76 -14.24 -10.95
C MET A 1 23.48 -14.88 -9.61
N ASN A 2 23.89 -16.14 -9.41
CA ASN A 2 23.72 -16.82 -8.13
C ASN A 2 24.62 -16.14 -7.09
N ASN A 3 24.04 -15.62 -6.03
CA ASN A 3 24.77 -15.08 -4.88
C ASN A 3 24.66 -16.13 -3.77
N LYS A 4 25.80 -16.74 -3.38
CA LYS A 4 25.84 -17.82 -2.38
C LYS A 4 25.22 -17.43 -1.03
N TYR A 5 25.35 -16.17 -0.64
CA TYR A 5 24.73 -15.65 0.58
C TYR A 5 23.21 -15.65 0.48
N VAL A 6 22.64 -15.11 -0.62
CA VAL A 6 21.19 -15.14 -0.88
C VAL A 6 20.67 -16.59 -0.90
N ASP A 7 21.37 -17.47 -1.64
CA ASP A 7 20.94 -18.89 -1.76
C ASP A 7 20.91 -19.59 -0.40
N ARG A 8 21.91 -19.34 0.45
CA ARG A 8 21.99 -19.89 1.81
C ARG A 8 20.84 -19.40 2.69
N VAL A 9 20.61 -18.08 2.74
CA VAL A 9 19.56 -17.50 3.57
C VAL A 9 18.17 -17.92 3.07
N LEU A 10 17.95 -17.94 1.76
CA LEU A 10 16.69 -18.39 1.19
C LEU A 10 16.39 -19.87 1.53
N LYS A 11 17.38 -20.74 1.42
CA LYS A 11 17.25 -22.17 1.79
C LYS A 11 16.87 -22.32 3.27
N ASP A 12 17.53 -21.60 4.16
CA ASP A 12 17.23 -21.63 5.60
C ASP A 12 15.83 -21.07 5.89
N THR A 13 15.44 -19.98 5.22
CA THR A 13 14.09 -19.40 5.34
C THR A 13 13.01 -20.39 4.90
N ILE A 14 13.22 -21.12 3.80
CA ILE A 14 12.28 -22.14 3.32
C ILE A 14 12.15 -23.27 4.34
N MET A 15 13.26 -23.77 4.89
CA MET A 15 13.23 -24.83 5.88
C MET A 15 12.48 -24.42 7.16
N LYS A 16 12.69 -23.21 7.64
CA LYS A 16 12.06 -22.70 8.87
C LYS A 16 10.58 -22.30 8.71
N ASN A 17 10.11 -22.09 7.49
CA ASN A 17 8.78 -21.57 7.21
C ASN A 17 8.05 -22.37 6.11
N ALA A 18 8.22 -23.68 6.07
CA ALA A 18 7.75 -24.53 4.97
C ALA A 18 6.23 -24.44 4.68
N ASP A 19 5.42 -24.08 5.69
CA ASP A 19 3.98 -23.87 5.62
C ASP A 19 3.58 -22.44 5.20
N GLN A 20 4.54 -21.51 5.01
CA GLN A 20 4.29 -20.08 4.80
C GLN A 20 4.65 -19.64 3.38
N LYS A 21 3.88 -20.14 2.41
CA LYS A 21 4.18 -19.99 0.97
C LYS A 21 4.26 -18.53 0.50
N GLU A 22 3.33 -17.68 0.93
CA GLU A 22 3.29 -16.26 0.55
C GLU A 22 4.51 -15.51 1.11
N PHE A 23 4.92 -15.83 2.32
CA PHE A 23 6.11 -15.25 2.93
C PHE A 23 7.40 -15.67 2.19
N ILE A 24 7.55 -16.98 1.90
CA ILE A 24 8.70 -17.51 1.16
C ILE A 24 8.81 -16.84 -0.22
N GLN A 25 7.69 -16.71 -0.93
CA GLN A 25 7.67 -16.09 -2.26
C GLN A 25 8.15 -14.64 -2.21
N ALA A 26 7.67 -13.84 -1.26
CA ALA A 26 8.08 -12.44 -1.11
C ALA A 26 9.56 -12.30 -0.75
N VAL A 27 10.06 -13.16 0.15
CA VAL A 27 11.49 -13.19 0.50
C VAL A 27 12.33 -13.53 -0.72
N ALA A 28 11.97 -14.57 -1.48
CA ALA A 28 12.71 -14.97 -2.67
C ALA A 28 12.79 -13.85 -3.72
N GLU A 29 11.67 -13.16 -3.97
CA GLU A 29 11.58 -12.05 -4.92
C GLU A 29 12.52 -10.89 -4.52
N VAL A 30 12.43 -10.46 -3.27
CA VAL A 30 13.24 -9.34 -2.78
C VAL A 30 14.71 -9.70 -2.74
N LEU A 31 15.10 -10.81 -2.08
CA LEU A 31 16.51 -11.17 -1.89
C LEU A 31 17.23 -11.39 -3.23
N THR A 32 16.56 -11.97 -4.23
CA THR A 32 17.15 -12.15 -5.56
C THR A 32 17.51 -10.83 -6.22
N SER A 33 16.74 -9.77 -5.97
CA SER A 33 16.99 -8.44 -6.51
C SER A 33 18.20 -7.73 -5.87
N LEU A 34 18.63 -8.17 -4.67
CA LEU A 34 19.68 -7.53 -3.87
C LEU A 34 21.11 -8.00 -4.20
N ALA A 35 21.28 -9.03 -5.04
CA ALA A 35 22.60 -9.59 -5.34
C ALA A 35 23.69 -8.56 -5.72
N PRO A 36 23.42 -7.50 -6.52
CA PRO A 36 24.42 -6.49 -6.83
C PRO A 36 24.86 -5.66 -5.61
N VAL A 37 23.93 -5.37 -4.71
CA VAL A 37 24.18 -4.58 -3.49
C VAL A 37 25.02 -5.37 -2.51
N LEU A 38 24.67 -6.63 -2.29
CA LEU A 38 25.41 -7.53 -1.38
C LEU A 38 26.85 -7.75 -1.84
N LYS A 39 27.08 -7.86 -3.16
CA LYS A 39 28.43 -7.97 -3.72
C LYS A 39 29.27 -6.70 -3.45
N ALA A 40 28.66 -5.53 -3.48
CA ALA A 40 29.33 -4.25 -3.26
C ALA A 40 29.55 -3.94 -1.78
N ASN A 41 28.84 -4.61 -0.86
CA ASN A 41 28.83 -4.32 0.57
C ASN A 41 28.99 -5.62 1.38
N PRO A 42 30.19 -6.22 1.46
CA PRO A 42 30.43 -7.50 2.16
C PRO A 42 30.08 -7.44 3.65
N GLN A 43 30.15 -6.27 4.27
CA GLN A 43 29.76 -6.04 5.68
C GLN A 43 28.30 -6.48 5.97
N TYR A 44 27.42 -6.54 4.98
CA TYR A 44 26.05 -7.01 5.21
C TYR A 44 25.99 -8.52 5.49
N GLU A 45 26.84 -9.32 4.85
CA GLU A 45 26.96 -10.74 5.17
C GLU A 45 27.67 -10.93 6.52
N GLU A 46 28.75 -10.21 6.80
CA GLU A 46 29.49 -10.26 8.07
C GLU A 46 28.60 -9.95 9.27
N ASN A 47 27.60 -9.08 9.11
CA ASN A 47 26.62 -8.70 10.14
C ASN A 47 25.31 -9.50 10.07
N ALA A 48 25.24 -10.56 9.27
CA ALA A 48 24.05 -11.43 9.10
C ALA A 48 22.77 -10.63 8.80
N ILE A 49 22.87 -9.59 7.96
CA ILE A 49 21.75 -8.66 7.71
C ILE A 49 20.54 -9.35 7.09
N LEU A 50 20.76 -10.25 6.12
CA LEU A 50 19.63 -10.95 5.49
C LEU A 50 18.91 -11.89 6.45
N GLU A 51 19.65 -12.65 7.26
CA GLU A 51 19.11 -13.56 8.27
C GLU A 51 18.24 -12.80 9.28
N ARG A 52 18.72 -11.65 9.75
CA ARG A 52 18.00 -10.78 10.70
C ARG A 52 16.80 -10.12 10.04
N MET A 53 16.89 -9.75 8.77
CA MET A 53 15.83 -9.05 8.04
C MET A 53 14.65 -9.96 7.67
N VAL A 54 14.89 -11.25 7.39
CA VAL A 54 13.81 -12.21 7.08
C VAL A 54 13.16 -12.81 8.33
N GLN A 55 13.76 -12.59 9.51
CA GLN A 55 13.19 -13.01 10.78
C GLN A 55 12.49 -11.86 11.47
N PRO A 56 11.16 -11.92 11.77
CA PRO A 56 10.51 -10.91 12.60
C PRO A 56 11.20 -10.75 13.95
N GLU A 57 11.37 -9.50 14.40
CA GLU A 57 11.87 -9.22 15.76
C GLU A 57 10.91 -9.78 16.81
N ARG A 58 9.59 -9.72 16.53
CA ARG A 58 8.56 -10.28 17.40
C ARG A 58 7.30 -10.66 16.62
N THR A 59 6.69 -11.76 17.02
CA THR A 59 5.36 -12.18 16.54
C THR A 59 4.44 -12.40 17.72
N ILE A 60 3.31 -11.69 17.73
CA ILE A 60 2.29 -11.76 18.78
C ILE A 60 1.06 -12.40 18.19
N ILE A 61 0.62 -13.51 18.77
CA ILE A 61 -0.60 -14.23 18.40
C ILE A 61 -1.46 -14.34 19.65
N PHE A 62 -2.71 -13.91 19.55
CA PHE A 62 -3.61 -13.85 20.70
C PHE A 62 -5.04 -14.21 20.33
N ARG A 63 -5.79 -14.65 21.33
CA ARG A 63 -7.22 -14.98 21.24
C ARG A 63 -8.04 -13.71 21.37
N VAL A 64 -9.07 -13.54 20.50
CA VAL A 64 -10.00 -12.42 20.50
C VAL A 64 -11.42 -12.97 20.75
N PRO A 65 -11.86 -13.10 22.00
CA PRO A 65 -13.23 -13.49 22.32
C PRO A 65 -14.13 -12.25 22.30
N TRP A 66 -15.29 -12.33 21.68
CA TRP A 66 -16.26 -11.24 21.62
C TRP A 66 -17.70 -11.79 21.59
N VAL A 67 -18.67 -10.94 21.91
CA VAL A 67 -20.08 -11.35 21.97
C VAL A 67 -20.82 -10.73 20.78
N ASP A 68 -21.55 -11.56 20.04
CA ASP A 68 -22.35 -11.12 18.91
C ASP A 68 -23.68 -10.48 19.36
N ASP A 69 -24.49 -10.01 18.40
CA ASP A 69 -25.78 -9.34 18.71
C ASP A 69 -26.84 -10.27 19.29
N LYS A 70 -26.63 -11.60 19.27
CA LYS A 70 -27.49 -12.58 19.92
C LYS A 70 -26.98 -13.05 21.28
N GLY A 71 -25.92 -12.44 21.79
CA GLY A 71 -25.31 -12.84 23.04
C GLY A 71 -24.44 -14.10 22.96
N ILE A 72 -24.12 -14.58 21.74
CA ILE A 72 -23.27 -15.76 21.55
C ILE A 72 -21.81 -15.36 21.56
N ILE A 73 -20.98 -16.10 22.31
CA ILE A 73 -19.54 -15.89 22.35
C ILE A 73 -18.90 -16.39 21.05
N ARG A 74 -18.15 -15.52 20.41
CA ARG A 74 -17.33 -15.81 19.25
C ARG A 74 -15.86 -15.68 19.58
N VAL A 75 -15.01 -16.44 18.88
CA VAL A 75 -13.57 -16.42 19.10
C VAL A 75 -12.86 -16.33 17.77
N ASN A 76 -12.05 -15.29 17.63
CA ASN A 76 -11.15 -15.10 16.50
C ASN A 76 -9.69 -15.13 16.96
N ARG A 77 -8.78 -15.19 16.02
CA ARG A 77 -7.34 -15.09 16.26
C ARG A 77 -6.83 -13.72 15.84
N GLY A 78 -6.15 -13.05 16.75
CA GLY A 78 -5.45 -11.79 16.49
C GLY A 78 -3.95 -12.02 16.28
N TYR A 79 -3.35 -11.16 15.45
CA TYR A 79 -1.93 -11.19 15.11
C TYR A 79 -1.33 -9.78 15.07
N ARG A 80 -0.07 -9.66 15.51
CA ARG A 80 0.79 -8.52 15.21
C ARG A 80 2.21 -9.02 14.92
N ILE A 81 2.73 -8.66 13.77
CA ILE A 81 4.09 -8.97 13.34
C ILE A 81 4.89 -7.67 13.43
N GLN A 82 5.82 -7.62 14.35
CA GLN A 82 6.82 -6.58 14.51
C GLN A 82 8.07 -7.04 13.77
N MET A 83 8.23 -6.56 12.53
CA MET A 83 9.18 -7.17 11.59
C MET A 83 10.59 -6.61 11.75
N ASN A 84 10.72 -5.30 11.75
CA ASN A 84 12.01 -4.62 11.87
C ASN A 84 11.82 -3.18 12.35
N SER A 85 12.58 -2.78 13.36
CA SER A 85 12.53 -1.46 13.99
C SER A 85 13.79 -0.61 13.78
N ALA A 86 14.75 -1.05 12.97
CA ALA A 86 16.04 -0.40 12.81
C ALA A 86 15.96 1.10 12.40
N ILE A 87 14.91 1.51 11.70
CA ILE A 87 14.74 2.90 11.24
C ILE A 87 13.59 3.65 11.92
N GLY A 88 12.96 3.07 12.94
CA GLY A 88 11.86 3.69 13.70
C GLY A 88 10.86 2.69 14.23
N PRO A 89 9.80 3.13 14.93
CA PRO A 89 8.78 2.25 15.47
C PRO A 89 8.11 1.41 14.39
N TYR A 90 7.69 0.20 14.74
CA TYR A 90 6.99 -0.67 13.79
C TYR A 90 5.74 0.04 13.25
N LYS A 91 5.57 0.03 11.95
CA LYS A 91 4.45 0.70 11.28
C LYS A 91 3.82 -0.17 10.23
N GLY A 92 2.49 -0.32 10.28
CA GLY A 92 1.74 -1.01 9.25
C GLY A 92 0.32 -1.35 9.66
N GLY A 93 -0.52 -1.64 8.66
CA GLY A 93 -1.97 -1.78 8.82
C GLY A 93 -2.43 -3.03 9.54
N LEU A 94 -3.67 -2.97 10.03
CA LEU A 94 -4.44 -4.11 10.52
C LEU A 94 -5.43 -4.54 9.44
N ARG A 95 -5.50 -5.84 9.16
CA ARG A 95 -6.43 -6.44 8.20
C ARG A 95 -7.44 -7.33 8.90
N PHE A 96 -8.73 -7.15 8.64
CA PHE A 96 -9.78 -8.03 9.14
C PHE A 96 -10.43 -8.77 7.96
N ASP A 97 -10.01 -10.03 7.77
CA ASP A 97 -10.48 -10.85 6.67
C ASP A 97 -10.25 -12.34 6.97
N PRO A 98 -11.15 -13.25 6.58
CA PRO A 98 -10.97 -14.69 6.80
C PRO A 98 -9.69 -15.29 6.23
N SER A 99 -9.09 -14.65 5.23
CA SER A 99 -7.81 -15.08 4.63
C SER A 99 -6.58 -14.76 5.49
N VAL A 100 -6.74 -14.00 6.58
CA VAL A 100 -5.64 -13.61 7.46
C VAL A 100 -5.07 -14.82 8.19
N ASN A 101 -3.79 -15.05 7.97
CA ASN A 101 -2.98 -16.06 8.63
C ASN A 101 -1.54 -15.56 8.84
N LEU A 102 -0.71 -16.35 9.49
CA LEU A 102 0.67 -15.96 9.81
C LEU A 102 1.51 -15.69 8.54
N SER A 103 1.39 -16.55 7.52
CA SER A 103 2.14 -16.43 6.26
C SER A 103 1.83 -15.10 5.55
N VAL A 104 0.55 -14.78 5.39
CA VAL A 104 0.08 -13.54 4.77
C VAL A 104 0.57 -12.31 5.54
N LEU A 105 0.50 -12.33 6.87
CA LEU A 105 0.91 -11.18 7.66
C LEU A 105 2.43 -11.01 7.73
N LYS A 106 3.21 -12.09 7.77
CA LYS A 106 4.68 -12.02 7.67
C LYS A 106 5.13 -11.49 6.31
N PHE A 107 4.53 -11.97 5.24
CA PHE A 107 4.75 -11.43 3.88
C PHE A 107 4.51 -9.91 3.85
N LEU A 108 3.34 -9.47 4.30
CA LEU A 108 2.98 -8.06 4.29
C LEU A 108 3.86 -7.22 5.23
N ALA A 109 4.28 -7.76 6.39
CA ALA A 109 5.18 -7.06 7.30
C ALA A 109 6.59 -6.91 6.71
N PHE A 110 7.10 -7.93 6.05
CA PHE A 110 8.39 -7.92 5.37
C PHE A 110 8.43 -6.87 4.25
N GLU A 111 7.43 -6.84 3.37
CA GLU A 111 7.34 -5.81 2.33
C GLU A 111 7.14 -4.41 2.90
N GLN A 112 6.45 -4.30 4.05
CA GLN A 112 6.21 -3.01 4.70
C GLN A 112 7.51 -2.35 5.18
N VAL A 113 8.53 -3.14 5.58
CA VAL A 113 9.86 -2.61 5.94
C VAL A 113 10.46 -1.78 4.79
N PHE A 114 10.48 -2.34 3.58
CA PHE A 114 11.05 -1.67 2.41
C PHE A 114 10.20 -0.47 1.97
N LYS A 115 8.88 -0.61 2.01
CA LYS A 115 7.95 0.47 1.66
C LYS A 115 8.10 1.67 2.59
N ASN A 116 8.16 1.43 3.91
CA ASN A 116 8.32 2.50 4.89
C ASN A 116 9.69 3.18 4.78
N SER A 117 10.74 2.39 4.58
CA SER A 117 12.10 2.88 4.38
C SER A 117 12.21 3.88 3.22
N LEU A 118 11.49 3.65 2.12
CA LEU A 118 11.46 4.55 0.97
C LEU A 118 10.91 5.93 1.30
N THR A 119 9.97 6.04 2.25
CA THR A 119 9.33 7.33 2.61
C THR A 119 10.28 8.35 3.23
N THR A 120 11.51 7.96 3.56
CA THR A 120 12.49 8.74 4.32
C THR A 120 12.11 9.03 5.78
N LEU A 121 10.86 8.79 6.16
CA LEU A 121 10.37 8.98 7.52
C LEU A 121 10.88 7.89 8.49
N PRO A 122 11.01 8.18 9.80
CA PRO A 122 11.50 7.22 10.79
C PRO A 122 10.39 6.20 11.13
N MET A 123 10.18 5.21 10.28
CA MET A 123 9.18 4.16 10.45
C MET A 123 9.76 2.80 10.08
N GLY A 124 9.76 1.90 11.03
CA GLY A 124 10.04 0.48 10.83
C GLY A 124 8.90 -0.25 10.11
N GLY A 125 8.94 -1.56 10.07
CA GLY A 125 7.93 -2.38 9.41
C GLY A 125 7.16 -3.29 10.37
N GLY A 126 5.84 -3.30 10.23
CA GLY A 126 4.97 -4.22 10.97
C GLY A 126 3.66 -4.47 10.22
N LYS A 127 2.94 -5.50 10.61
CA LYS A 127 1.62 -5.84 10.08
C LYS A 127 0.82 -6.61 11.11
N GLY A 128 -0.50 -6.46 11.06
CA GLY A 128 -1.37 -7.22 11.95
C GLY A 128 -2.74 -7.48 11.36
N GLY A 129 -3.59 -8.11 12.14
CA GLY A 129 -4.95 -8.38 11.72
C GLY A 129 -5.59 -9.55 12.43
N SER A 130 -6.70 -9.98 11.89
CA SER A 130 -7.50 -11.10 12.40
C SER A 130 -8.27 -11.78 11.27
N ASP A 131 -8.60 -13.05 11.46
CA ASP A 131 -9.52 -13.83 10.65
C ASP A 131 -10.99 -13.40 10.79
N PHE A 132 -11.26 -12.34 11.55
CA PHE A 132 -12.60 -11.74 11.66
C PHE A 132 -13.11 -11.21 10.33
N ASN A 133 -14.37 -11.53 10.00
CA ASN A 133 -15.03 -11.08 8.77
C ASN A 133 -16.11 -10.03 9.05
N PRO A 134 -15.83 -8.73 8.99
CA PRO A 134 -16.86 -7.71 9.23
C PRO A 134 -17.91 -7.63 8.10
N LYS A 135 -17.66 -8.28 6.96
CA LYS A 135 -18.59 -8.31 5.82
C LYS A 135 -19.67 -9.38 5.95
N GLN A 136 -19.55 -10.26 6.91
CA GLN A 136 -20.49 -11.37 7.08
C GLN A 136 -20.91 -11.49 8.54
N SER A 137 -22.17 -11.16 8.81
CA SER A 137 -22.76 -11.38 10.14
C SER A 137 -22.78 -12.88 10.46
N PRO A 138 -22.40 -13.28 11.66
CA PRO A 138 -22.45 -14.68 12.08
C PRO A 138 -23.89 -15.25 12.17
N HIS A 139 -24.91 -14.38 12.10
CA HIS A 139 -26.31 -14.76 12.24
C HIS A 139 -27.14 -14.67 10.97
N THR A 140 -26.74 -13.78 10.05
CA THR A 140 -27.57 -13.45 8.90
C THR A 140 -26.74 -13.60 7.62
N PRO A 141 -26.88 -14.71 6.91
CA PRO A 141 -26.21 -14.89 5.63
C PRO A 141 -26.46 -13.70 4.69
N GLY A 142 -25.40 -13.19 4.05
CA GLY A 142 -25.46 -12.07 3.13
C GLY A 142 -25.55 -10.67 3.77
N LYS A 143 -25.65 -10.56 5.11
CA LYS A 143 -25.55 -9.28 5.82
C LYS A 143 -24.19 -9.09 6.45
N ARG A 144 -23.79 -7.83 6.63
CA ARG A 144 -22.57 -7.45 7.38
C ARG A 144 -22.79 -7.53 8.88
N CYS A 145 -21.71 -7.62 9.64
CA CYS A 145 -21.73 -7.37 11.08
C CYS A 145 -22.30 -5.98 11.37
N SER A 146 -23.03 -5.86 12.46
CA SER A 146 -23.49 -4.56 12.96
C SER A 146 -22.32 -3.72 13.45
N ASP A 147 -22.52 -2.41 13.57
CA ASP A 147 -21.50 -1.52 14.15
C ASP A 147 -21.16 -1.91 15.60
N ASN A 148 -22.14 -2.40 16.36
CA ASN A 148 -21.95 -2.88 17.72
C ASN A 148 -21.12 -4.17 17.76
N GLU A 149 -21.31 -5.11 16.83
CA GLU A 149 -20.49 -6.32 16.71
C GLU A 149 -19.03 -5.95 16.37
N VAL A 150 -18.84 -5.06 15.39
CA VAL A 150 -17.49 -4.58 15.01
C VAL A 150 -16.84 -3.84 16.18
N MET A 151 -17.56 -3.01 16.91
CA MET A 151 -17.04 -2.31 18.08
C MET A 151 -16.58 -3.28 19.17
N ARG A 152 -17.40 -4.25 19.55
CA ARG A 152 -17.04 -5.26 20.56
C ARG A 152 -15.84 -6.10 20.13
N PHE A 153 -15.78 -6.48 18.85
CA PHE A 153 -14.63 -7.16 18.31
C PHE A 153 -13.36 -6.30 18.40
N CYS A 154 -13.39 -5.04 17.95
CA CYS A 154 -12.27 -4.10 18.03
C CYS A 154 -11.79 -3.86 19.47
N GLN A 155 -12.70 -3.74 20.41
CA GLN A 155 -12.38 -3.60 21.82
C GLN A 155 -11.66 -4.83 22.37
N SER A 156 -12.14 -6.03 22.08
CA SER A 156 -11.48 -7.27 22.49
C SER A 156 -10.11 -7.45 21.80
N PHE A 157 -10.02 -7.16 20.51
CA PHE A 157 -8.76 -7.19 19.78
C PHE A 157 -7.72 -6.25 20.40
N MET A 158 -8.10 -5.01 20.69
CA MET A 158 -7.21 -4.04 21.31
C MET A 158 -6.82 -4.42 22.74
N THR A 159 -7.71 -5.04 23.50
CA THR A 159 -7.39 -5.56 24.84
C THR A 159 -6.25 -6.59 24.81
N GLY A 160 -6.19 -7.43 23.77
CA GLY A 160 -5.09 -8.37 23.58
C GLY A 160 -3.82 -7.75 23.01
N LEU A 161 -3.90 -6.56 22.43
CA LEU A 161 -2.78 -5.95 21.70
C LEU A 161 -2.13 -4.75 22.43
N TYR A 162 -2.86 -3.99 23.26
CA TYR A 162 -2.45 -2.66 23.72
C TYR A 162 -1.08 -2.60 24.41
N GLN A 163 -0.67 -3.66 25.10
CA GLN A 163 0.62 -3.73 25.81
C GLN A 163 1.84 -3.80 24.88
N TYR A 164 1.62 -4.10 23.62
CA TYR A 164 2.69 -4.31 22.62
C TYR A 164 2.80 -3.17 21.61
N ILE A 165 1.94 -2.16 21.71
CA ILE A 165 1.89 -1.02 20.79
C ILE A 165 1.99 0.29 21.56
N GLY A 166 2.36 1.37 20.85
CA GLY A 166 2.53 2.71 21.42
C GLY A 166 3.13 3.64 20.38
N GLU A 167 3.08 4.94 20.62
CA GLU A 167 3.55 5.95 19.66
C GLU A 167 5.05 5.85 19.35
N ASP A 168 5.86 5.33 20.29
CA ASP A 168 7.30 5.16 20.13
C ASP A 168 7.73 3.69 19.90
N THR A 169 6.78 2.76 19.90
CA THR A 169 7.06 1.33 19.80
C THR A 169 6.49 0.74 18.51
N ASP A 170 5.17 0.81 18.36
CA ASP A 170 4.45 0.18 17.25
C ASP A 170 3.14 0.91 16.98
N ILE A 171 2.95 1.38 15.76
CA ILE A 171 1.83 2.23 15.37
C ILE A 171 1.01 1.56 14.27
N PRO A 172 -0.02 0.78 14.62
CA PRO A 172 -0.91 0.20 13.63
C PRO A 172 -1.70 1.25 12.85
N ALA A 173 -2.19 0.86 11.68
CA ALA A 173 -3.03 1.68 10.80
C ALA A 173 -4.18 0.87 10.23
N GLY A 174 -5.02 1.48 9.40
CA GLY A 174 -6.01 0.78 8.61
C GLY A 174 -5.41 -0.01 7.45
N ASP A 175 -6.09 -1.08 7.06
CA ASP A 175 -5.86 -1.89 5.85
C ASP A 175 -7.22 -2.50 5.43
N MET A 176 -7.23 -3.61 4.72
CA MET A 176 -8.46 -4.26 4.26
C MET A 176 -9.47 -4.46 5.40
N ASN A 177 -10.66 -3.88 5.22
CA ASN A 177 -11.79 -3.90 6.16
C ASN A 177 -11.52 -3.24 7.52
N VAL A 178 -10.48 -2.43 7.62
CA VAL A 178 -10.17 -1.59 8.79
C VAL A 178 -10.05 -0.15 8.31
N GLY A 179 -11.13 0.58 8.40
CA GLY A 179 -11.22 2.00 8.05
C GLY A 179 -11.28 2.90 9.28
N GLY A 180 -11.68 4.16 9.09
CA GLY A 180 -11.78 5.16 10.17
C GLY A 180 -12.70 4.73 11.32
N ARG A 181 -13.78 3.97 11.04
CA ARG A 181 -14.68 3.43 12.05
C ARG A 181 -13.95 2.45 12.98
N GLU A 182 -13.29 1.45 12.42
CA GLU A 182 -12.54 0.44 13.16
C GLU A 182 -11.37 1.07 13.92
N ILE A 183 -10.63 1.98 13.28
CA ILE A 183 -9.56 2.75 13.93
C ILE A 183 -10.12 3.56 15.13
N GLY A 184 -11.29 4.15 15.00
CA GLY A 184 -11.95 4.85 16.10
C GLY A 184 -12.24 3.93 17.30
N PHE A 185 -12.82 2.76 17.05
CA PHE A 185 -13.10 1.77 18.10
C PHE A 185 -11.81 1.24 18.77
N LEU A 186 -10.79 0.97 17.96
CA LEU A 186 -9.48 0.52 18.44
C LEU A 186 -8.79 1.60 19.29
N PHE A 187 -8.78 2.85 18.81
CA PHE A 187 -8.19 3.98 19.53
C PHE A 187 -8.92 4.28 20.85
N GLY A 188 -10.25 4.28 20.83
CA GLY A 188 -11.04 4.48 22.04
C GLY A 188 -10.75 3.44 23.12
N GLN A 189 -10.59 2.17 22.74
CA GLN A 189 -10.23 1.10 23.68
C GLN A 189 -8.77 1.22 24.16
N TYR A 190 -7.81 1.52 23.28
CA TYR A 190 -6.42 1.78 23.68
C TYR A 190 -6.35 2.89 24.73
N LYS A 191 -6.95 4.06 24.42
CA LYS A 191 -6.99 5.20 25.34
C LYS A 191 -7.58 4.83 26.71
N ARG A 192 -8.60 3.99 26.73
CA ARG A 192 -9.24 3.52 27.98
C ARG A 192 -8.32 2.61 28.80
N LEU A 193 -7.58 1.70 28.14
CA LEU A 193 -6.72 0.71 28.80
C LEU A 193 -5.38 1.31 29.25
N ALA A 194 -4.74 2.07 28.36
CA ALA A 194 -3.45 2.71 28.64
C ALA A 194 -3.60 3.97 29.52
N ASN A 195 -4.79 4.56 29.59
CA ASN A 195 -5.07 5.85 30.23
C ASN A 195 -4.21 6.99 29.63
N GLU A 196 -3.98 6.93 28.32
CA GLU A 196 -3.14 7.88 27.58
C GLU A 196 -3.83 8.33 26.30
N TRP A 197 -3.58 9.58 25.90
CA TRP A 197 -3.97 10.10 24.61
C TRP A 197 -2.71 10.36 23.77
N THR A 198 -2.37 9.42 22.88
CA THR A 198 -1.11 9.41 22.14
C THR A 198 -1.33 9.22 20.63
N GLY A 199 -0.23 9.26 19.84
CA GLY A 199 -0.19 8.99 18.42
C GLY A 199 -0.21 7.50 18.02
N VAL A 200 -0.67 6.60 18.90
CA VAL A 200 -0.54 5.15 18.78
C VAL A 200 -1.14 4.50 17.53
N LEU A 201 -2.14 5.09 16.90
CA LEU A 201 -2.81 4.60 15.69
C LEU A 201 -2.83 5.70 14.63
N THR A 202 -2.79 5.34 13.35
CA THR A 202 -3.01 6.28 12.25
C THR A 202 -4.24 5.93 11.41
N GLY A 203 -4.78 6.93 10.71
CA GLY A 203 -6.09 6.86 10.07
C GLY A 203 -7.23 7.23 11.00
N LYS A 204 -6.90 7.98 12.06
CA LYS A 204 -7.88 8.54 12.99
C LYS A 204 -8.79 9.57 12.32
N GLY A 205 -9.94 9.84 12.91
CA GLY A 205 -10.80 10.95 12.50
C GLY A 205 -10.15 12.31 12.81
N LEU A 206 -10.49 13.32 12.02
CA LEU A 206 -9.92 14.68 12.18
C LEU A 206 -10.19 15.28 13.56
N SER A 207 -11.30 14.92 14.19
CA SER A 207 -11.67 15.40 15.53
C SER A 207 -10.81 14.82 16.67
N TYR A 208 -9.99 13.81 16.41
CA TYR A 208 -9.16 13.15 17.42
C TYR A 208 -7.77 12.74 16.88
N GLY A 209 -7.12 13.63 16.19
CA GLY A 209 -5.71 13.51 15.81
C GLY A 209 -5.44 12.92 14.42
N GLY A 210 -6.45 12.82 13.57
CA GLY A 210 -6.29 12.41 12.17
C GLY A 210 -5.66 13.51 11.30
N SER A 211 -5.07 13.14 10.18
CA SER A 211 -4.48 14.05 9.20
C SER A 211 -5.40 14.27 8.01
N LEU A 212 -5.42 15.50 7.50
CA LEU A 212 -5.94 15.81 6.17
C LEU A 212 -5.13 15.04 5.09
N ILE A 213 -5.68 14.99 3.88
CA ILE A 213 -5.07 14.30 2.70
C ILE A 213 -4.97 12.76 2.89
N ARG A 214 -5.34 12.17 4.02
CA ARG A 214 -5.18 10.72 4.22
C ARG A 214 -5.98 9.85 3.24
N PRO A 215 -7.26 10.15 2.89
CA PRO A 215 -8.01 9.42 1.86
C PRO A 215 -7.41 9.56 0.46
N GLU A 216 -6.89 10.74 0.14
CA GLU A 216 -6.33 11.11 -1.16
C GLU A 216 -4.93 10.55 -1.39
N ALA A 217 -4.17 10.39 -0.32
CA ALA A 217 -2.72 10.28 -0.34
C ALA A 217 -2.16 9.17 -1.23
N THR A 218 -2.83 8.03 -1.34
CA THR A 218 -2.35 6.92 -2.17
C THR A 218 -2.46 7.27 -3.65
N GLY A 219 -3.61 7.79 -4.07
CA GLY A 219 -3.83 8.23 -5.45
C GLY A 219 -2.96 9.43 -5.83
N TYR A 220 -2.88 10.43 -4.95
CA TYR A 220 -2.01 11.59 -5.16
C TYR A 220 -0.54 11.18 -5.26
N GLY A 221 -0.09 10.28 -4.37
CA GLY A 221 1.28 9.78 -4.37
C GLY A 221 1.66 9.08 -5.67
N ASP A 222 0.79 8.21 -6.20
CA ASP A 222 1.02 7.53 -7.46
C ASP A 222 1.19 8.52 -8.62
N VAL A 223 0.35 9.56 -8.67
CA VAL A 223 0.44 10.62 -9.69
C VAL A 223 1.69 11.47 -9.52
N TYR A 224 2.08 11.86 -8.30
CA TYR A 224 3.34 12.57 -8.06
C TYR A 224 4.56 11.75 -8.44
N PHE A 225 4.54 10.45 -8.18
CA PHE A 225 5.63 9.57 -8.63
C PHE A 225 5.70 9.51 -10.16
N ALA A 226 4.56 9.41 -10.83
CA ALA A 226 4.46 9.42 -12.30
C ALA A 226 4.96 10.75 -12.90
N GLU A 227 4.62 11.90 -12.28
CA GLU A 227 5.14 13.23 -12.67
C GLU A 227 6.67 13.25 -12.63
N ASN A 228 7.28 12.74 -11.55
CA ASN A 228 8.73 12.67 -11.43
C ASN A 228 9.37 11.71 -12.46
N MET A 229 8.72 10.57 -12.75
CA MET A 229 9.19 9.68 -13.83
C MET A 229 9.20 10.38 -15.19
N LEU A 230 8.13 11.10 -15.55
CA LEU A 230 8.05 11.86 -16.80
C LEU A 230 9.13 12.94 -16.86
N ALA A 231 9.38 13.64 -15.76
CA ALA A 231 10.41 14.67 -15.68
C ALA A 231 11.81 14.13 -16.02
N THR A 232 12.12 12.85 -15.76
CA THR A 232 13.40 12.24 -16.20
C THR A 232 13.58 12.19 -17.72
N ARG A 233 12.48 12.36 -18.46
CA ARG A 233 12.46 12.41 -19.96
C ARG A 233 12.14 13.81 -20.48
N GLY A 234 12.10 14.84 -19.62
CA GLY A 234 11.74 16.19 -20.00
C GLY A 234 10.26 16.34 -20.38
N ASP A 235 9.40 15.49 -19.86
CA ASP A 235 7.96 15.42 -20.17
C ASP A 235 7.10 15.69 -18.92
N THR A 236 5.81 15.95 -19.10
CA THR A 236 4.86 16.27 -18.03
C THR A 236 3.54 15.50 -18.21
N LEU A 237 2.66 15.56 -17.20
CA LEU A 237 1.32 15.00 -17.27
C LEU A 237 0.33 15.85 -18.06
N GLU A 238 0.65 17.14 -18.33
CA GLU A 238 -0.24 18.04 -19.04
C GLU A 238 -0.59 17.50 -20.44
N GLY A 239 -1.88 17.45 -20.74
CA GLY A 239 -2.41 16.94 -22.00
C GLY A 239 -2.34 15.42 -22.19
N LYS A 240 -1.67 14.65 -21.31
CA LYS A 240 -1.57 13.19 -21.41
C LYS A 240 -2.93 12.52 -21.27
N ARG A 241 -3.14 11.52 -22.10
CA ARG A 241 -4.32 10.65 -22.09
C ARG A 241 -4.07 9.52 -21.09
N CYS A 242 -4.83 9.46 -20.02
CA CYS A 242 -4.63 8.52 -18.91
C CYS A 242 -5.77 7.54 -18.79
N VAL A 243 -5.46 6.25 -18.67
CA VAL A 243 -6.41 5.19 -18.34
C VAL A 243 -6.24 4.82 -16.88
N VAL A 244 -7.31 4.89 -16.10
CA VAL A 244 -7.34 4.55 -14.67
C VAL A 244 -8.30 3.40 -14.45
N SER A 245 -7.89 2.36 -13.71
CA SER A 245 -8.77 1.30 -13.26
C SER A 245 -9.25 1.52 -11.84
N GLY A 246 -10.41 0.97 -11.52
CA GLY A 246 -11.00 1.10 -10.19
C GLY A 246 -11.94 2.29 -10.04
N SER A 247 -12.55 2.37 -8.86
CA SER A 247 -13.50 3.41 -8.45
C SER A 247 -13.51 3.62 -6.94
N GLY A 248 -12.51 3.10 -6.25
CA GLY A 248 -12.24 3.34 -4.83
C GLY A 248 -11.38 4.58 -4.62
N ASN A 249 -10.96 4.84 -3.37
CA ASN A 249 -10.17 6.03 -3.03
C ASN A 249 -8.95 6.21 -3.93
N VAL A 250 -8.15 5.15 -4.15
CA VAL A 250 -6.93 5.27 -4.96
C VAL A 250 -7.25 5.77 -6.37
N ALA A 251 -8.20 5.13 -7.05
CA ALA A 251 -8.59 5.49 -8.41
C ALA A 251 -9.22 6.89 -8.50
N SER A 252 -10.14 7.22 -7.58
CA SER A 252 -10.84 8.50 -7.58
C SER A 252 -9.89 9.66 -7.35
N TYR A 253 -8.96 9.52 -6.40
CA TYR A 253 -8.01 10.58 -6.09
C TYR A 253 -6.82 10.62 -7.05
N ALA A 254 -6.42 9.50 -7.67
CA ALA A 254 -5.51 9.53 -8.81
C ALA A 254 -6.12 10.32 -9.97
N ALA A 255 -7.40 10.05 -10.30
CA ALA A 255 -8.11 10.81 -11.33
C ALA A 255 -8.21 12.30 -10.98
N GLU A 256 -8.55 12.65 -9.74
CA GLU A 256 -8.61 14.05 -9.28
C GLU A 256 -7.27 14.76 -9.46
N LYS A 257 -6.17 14.16 -9.01
CA LYS A 257 -4.84 14.77 -9.13
C LYS A 257 -4.38 14.87 -10.60
N LEU A 258 -4.65 13.86 -11.42
CA LEU A 258 -4.38 13.88 -12.85
C LEU A 258 -5.10 15.06 -13.54
N ILE A 259 -6.39 15.28 -13.22
CA ILE A 259 -7.15 16.43 -13.73
C ILE A 259 -6.52 17.75 -13.29
N GLN A 260 -6.13 17.87 -12.01
CA GLN A 260 -5.47 19.08 -11.48
C GLN A 260 -4.16 19.40 -12.18
N LEU A 261 -3.44 18.37 -12.68
CA LEU A 261 -2.19 18.51 -13.44
C LEU A 261 -2.39 18.57 -14.96
N GLY A 262 -3.63 18.81 -15.42
CA GLY A 262 -3.95 19.01 -16.84
C GLY A 262 -4.02 17.74 -17.69
N ALA A 263 -3.99 16.55 -17.10
CA ALA A 263 -4.14 15.28 -17.82
C ALA A 263 -5.62 15.00 -18.15
N LYS A 264 -5.84 14.20 -19.19
CA LYS A 264 -7.18 13.73 -19.61
C LYS A 264 -7.41 12.30 -19.12
N VAL A 265 -8.16 12.13 -18.05
CA VAL A 265 -8.53 10.82 -17.51
C VAL A 265 -9.68 10.24 -18.33
N LEU A 266 -9.42 9.14 -19.03
CA LEU A 266 -10.34 8.55 -20.01
C LEU A 266 -11.23 7.45 -19.44
N THR A 267 -10.86 6.85 -18.32
CA THR A 267 -11.61 5.71 -17.77
C THR A 267 -11.64 5.69 -16.26
N LEU A 268 -12.72 5.13 -15.71
CA LEU A 268 -12.81 4.55 -14.38
C LEU A 268 -13.52 3.21 -14.50
N SER A 269 -13.24 2.26 -13.62
CA SER A 269 -13.85 0.92 -13.70
C SER A 269 -14.32 0.39 -12.35
N ASP A 270 -15.33 -0.48 -12.37
CA ASP A 270 -15.75 -1.26 -11.23
C ASP A 270 -16.09 -2.71 -11.63
N ARG A 271 -16.66 -3.50 -10.73
CA ARG A 271 -17.02 -4.89 -11.00
C ARG A 271 -18.03 -5.07 -12.13
N SER A 272 -18.84 -4.06 -12.42
CA SER A 272 -19.83 -4.10 -13.50
C SER A 272 -19.23 -3.85 -14.87
N GLY A 273 -18.07 -3.13 -14.95
CA GLY A 273 -17.39 -2.81 -16.19
C GLY A 273 -16.61 -1.50 -16.14
N THR A 274 -16.33 -0.94 -17.30
CA THR A 274 -15.57 0.28 -17.49
C THR A 274 -16.44 1.42 -18.04
N LEU A 275 -16.39 2.56 -17.38
CA LEU A 275 -16.95 3.82 -17.85
C LEU A 275 -15.85 4.60 -18.57
N VAL A 276 -16.12 4.98 -19.82
CA VAL A 276 -15.19 5.69 -20.70
C VAL A 276 -15.67 7.11 -20.92
N PHE A 277 -14.77 8.07 -20.78
CA PHE A 277 -14.94 9.51 -21.01
C PHE A 277 -14.08 9.90 -22.23
N PRO A 278 -14.63 9.94 -23.45
CA PRO A 278 -13.83 10.12 -24.68
C PRO A 278 -12.98 11.39 -24.68
N ASP A 279 -13.50 12.49 -24.09
CA ASP A 279 -12.86 13.79 -24.00
C ASP A 279 -12.10 14.05 -22.70
N GLY A 280 -12.12 13.06 -21.78
CA GLY A 280 -11.63 13.15 -20.40
C GLY A 280 -12.76 13.44 -19.41
N ILE A 281 -12.65 12.89 -18.20
CA ILE A 281 -13.60 13.17 -17.12
C ILE A 281 -13.38 14.58 -16.58
N THR A 282 -14.48 15.34 -16.35
CA THR A 282 -14.40 16.65 -15.66
C THR A 282 -14.47 16.48 -14.15
N ALA A 283 -14.12 17.53 -13.40
CA ALA A 283 -14.22 17.53 -11.94
C ALA A 283 -15.67 17.27 -11.46
N GLU A 284 -16.66 17.86 -12.16
CA GLU A 284 -18.09 17.67 -11.85
C GLU A 284 -18.53 16.23 -12.11
N GLN A 285 -18.08 15.63 -13.22
CA GLN A 285 -18.37 14.23 -13.53
C GLN A 285 -17.71 13.29 -12.51
N LEU A 286 -16.47 13.59 -12.07
CA LEU A 286 -15.79 12.84 -11.04
C LEU A 286 -16.53 12.91 -9.69
N ALA A 287 -17.04 14.08 -9.31
CA ALA A 287 -17.86 14.23 -8.11
C ALA A 287 -19.13 13.34 -8.15
N VAL A 288 -19.80 13.25 -9.30
CA VAL A 288 -20.95 12.34 -9.49
C VAL A 288 -20.54 10.87 -9.35
N VAL A 289 -19.37 10.49 -9.89
CA VAL A 289 -18.83 9.13 -9.73
C VAL A 289 -18.52 8.83 -8.27
N MET A 290 -17.89 9.77 -7.56
CA MET A 290 -17.57 9.61 -6.14
C MET A 290 -18.83 9.51 -5.27
N ASP A 291 -19.87 10.30 -5.54
CA ASP A 291 -21.17 10.20 -4.86
C ASP A 291 -21.80 8.81 -5.08
N LEU A 292 -21.82 8.34 -6.35
CA LEU A 292 -22.32 7.02 -6.67
C LEU A 292 -21.61 5.91 -5.85
N LYS A 293 -20.28 5.99 -5.73
CA LYS A 293 -19.48 4.93 -5.09
C LYS A 293 -19.45 5.03 -3.57
N ASN A 294 -19.30 6.22 -3.02
CA ASN A 294 -19.06 6.45 -1.59
C ASN A 294 -20.37 6.60 -0.81
N VAL A 295 -21.38 7.26 -1.38
CA VAL A 295 -22.66 7.53 -0.73
C VAL A 295 -23.71 6.49 -1.13
N LYS A 296 -24.02 6.37 -2.41
CA LYS A 296 -25.05 5.45 -2.92
C LYS A 296 -24.59 3.99 -2.94
N ARG A 297 -23.26 3.74 -2.96
CA ARG A 297 -22.64 2.40 -2.99
C ARG A 297 -23.12 1.53 -4.14
N ASP A 298 -23.36 2.15 -5.29
CA ASP A 298 -23.91 1.52 -6.48
C ASP A 298 -22.87 1.25 -7.57
N GLU A 299 -23.26 0.60 -8.66
CA GLU A 299 -22.39 0.17 -9.76
C GLU A 299 -22.51 1.08 -10.99
N PHE A 300 -21.43 1.17 -11.77
CA PHE A 300 -21.39 1.96 -13.01
C PHE A 300 -22.42 1.53 -14.05
N ALA A 301 -22.83 0.25 -14.05
CA ALA A 301 -23.92 -0.24 -14.92
C ALA A 301 -25.23 0.53 -14.77
N LYS A 302 -25.45 1.17 -13.61
CA LYS A 302 -26.65 1.97 -13.33
C LYS A 302 -26.47 3.46 -13.58
N LEU A 303 -25.23 3.90 -13.82
CA LEU A 303 -24.92 5.32 -14.04
C LEU A 303 -25.22 5.71 -15.49
N LYS A 304 -26.16 6.62 -15.67
CA LYS A 304 -26.40 7.30 -16.95
C LYS A 304 -25.81 8.68 -16.87
N MET A 305 -24.75 8.94 -17.62
CA MET A 305 -24.06 10.21 -17.67
C MET A 305 -23.83 10.60 -19.14
N ALA A 306 -24.22 11.81 -19.51
CA ALA A 306 -24.03 12.32 -20.86
C ALA A 306 -22.53 12.37 -21.23
N GLY A 307 -22.20 12.11 -22.48
CA GLY A 307 -20.83 12.14 -22.98
C GLY A 307 -19.99 10.92 -22.58
N THR A 308 -20.56 9.89 -21.93
CA THR A 308 -19.83 8.68 -21.52
C THR A 308 -20.26 7.45 -22.30
N LYS A 309 -19.39 6.43 -22.33
CA LYS A 309 -19.68 5.09 -22.86
C LYS A 309 -19.41 4.05 -21.78
N PHE A 310 -20.34 3.12 -21.58
CA PHE A 310 -20.16 2.02 -20.62
C PHE A 310 -19.89 0.71 -21.34
N PHE A 311 -18.82 0.01 -20.91
CA PHE A 311 -18.40 -1.29 -21.43
C PHE A 311 -18.58 -2.34 -20.34
N ALA A 312 -19.67 -3.09 -20.40
CA ALA A 312 -20.01 -4.10 -19.41
C ALA A 312 -18.93 -5.20 -19.32
N LYS A 313 -18.53 -5.56 -18.11
CA LYS A 313 -17.54 -6.61 -17.81
C LYS A 313 -16.20 -6.50 -18.57
N LYS A 314 -15.84 -5.30 -19.07
CA LYS A 314 -14.57 -5.04 -19.72
C LYS A 314 -13.58 -4.35 -18.75
N ASN A 315 -12.31 -4.78 -18.81
CA ASN A 315 -11.21 -4.06 -18.18
C ASN A 315 -10.92 -2.76 -18.96
N PRO A 316 -10.39 -1.71 -18.32
CA PRO A 316 -10.17 -0.42 -18.98
C PRO A 316 -9.11 -0.46 -20.09
N TRP A 317 -8.13 -1.37 -19.99
CA TRP A 317 -6.93 -1.39 -20.82
C TRP A 317 -7.20 -1.48 -22.33
N GLN A 318 -8.27 -2.14 -22.73
CA GLN A 318 -8.66 -2.36 -24.13
C GLN A 318 -9.93 -1.62 -24.55
N THR A 319 -10.45 -0.72 -23.71
CA THR A 319 -11.66 0.07 -24.01
C THR A 319 -11.37 1.38 -24.74
N VAL A 320 -10.08 1.81 -24.74
CA VAL A 320 -9.60 3.02 -25.40
C VAL A 320 -8.42 2.63 -26.32
N ALA A 321 -8.47 3.11 -27.56
CA ALA A 321 -7.51 2.69 -28.58
C ALA A 321 -6.10 3.24 -28.38
N LYS A 322 -5.97 4.52 -27.91
CA LYS A 322 -4.68 5.17 -27.69
C LYS A 322 -4.70 5.98 -26.41
N TYR A 323 -3.68 5.82 -25.60
CA TYR A 323 -3.44 6.57 -24.37
C TYR A 323 -1.96 6.51 -24.00
N ASP A 324 -1.49 7.48 -23.22
CA ASP A 324 -0.07 7.67 -22.91
C ASP A 324 0.30 6.99 -21.58
N CYS A 325 -0.58 7.09 -20.59
CA CYS A 325 -0.31 6.64 -19.22
C CYS A 325 -1.42 5.71 -18.71
N ALA A 326 -1.04 4.75 -17.90
CA ALA A 326 -1.97 3.82 -17.25
C ALA A 326 -1.74 3.77 -15.74
N PHE A 327 -2.83 3.80 -14.98
CA PHE A 327 -2.84 3.80 -13.52
C PHE A 327 -3.73 2.63 -13.03
N PRO A 328 -3.15 1.43 -12.83
CA PRO A 328 -3.86 0.30 -12.25
C PRO A 328 -4.08 0.52 -10.75
N CYS A 329 -5.32 0.92 -10.38
CA CYS A 329 -5.71 1.36 -9.04
C CYS A 329 -6.78 0.47 -8.39
N SER A 330 -7.13 -0.69 -8.98
CA SER A 330 -8.27 -1.48 -8.53
C SER A 330 -7.88 -2.63 -7.60
N ARG A 331 -7.14 -3.61 -8.10
CA ARG A 331 -6.86 -4.84 -7.36
C ARG A 331 -5.56 -5.52 -7.81
N GLN A 332 -5.11 -6.48 -6.99
CA GLN A 332 -3.99 -7.35 -7.34
C GLN A 332 -4.28 -8.15 -8.62
N ASN A 333 -3.25 -8.31 -9.46
CA ASN A 333 -3.27 -9.10 -10.71
C ASN A 333 -4.42 -8.72 -11.66
N GLU A 334 -4.74 -7.44 -11.76
CA GLU A 334 -5.79 -6.96 -12.68
C GLU A 334 -5.31 -6.71 -14.10
N LEU A 335 -3.99 -6.63 -14.30
CA LEU A 335 -3.33 -6.36 -15.59
C LEU A 335 -2.38 -7.52 -15.91
N ASP A 336 -2.71 -8.30 -16.92
CA ASP A 336 -1.94 -9.47 -17.34
C ASP A 336 -0.99 -9.19 -18.51
N GLY A 337 -0.23 -10.22 -18.92
CA GLY A 337 0.71 -10.10 -20.05
C GLY A 337 0.05 -9.77 -21.40
N LYS A 338 -1.22 -10.16 -21.61
CA LYS A 338 -1.96 -9.84 -22.85
C LYS A 338 -2.36 -8.37 -22.86
N ASP A 339 -2.83 -7.88 -21.71
CA ASP A 339 -3.12 -6.45 -21.55
C ASP A 339 -1.87 -5.61 -21.74
N ALA A 340 -0.73 -6.00 -21.15
CA ALA A 340 0.54 -5.32 -21.32
C ALA A 340 0.99 -5.26 -22.80
N ALA A 341 0.88 -6.38 -23.52
CA ALA A 341 1.22 -6.43 -24.95
C ALA A 341 0.32 -5.50 -25.79
N TYR A 342 -1.00 -5.46 -25.48
CA TYR A 342 -1.93 -4.53 -26.12
C TYR A 342 -1.54 -3.08 -25.84
N MET A 343 -1.27 -2.72 -24.57
CA MET A 343 -0.88 -1.38 -24.15
C MET A 343 0.38 -0.89 -24.85
N LEU A 344 1.42 -1.72 -24.88
CA LEU A 344 2.68 -1.41 -25.55
C LEU A 344 2.50 -1.19 -27.06
N LYS A 345 1.71 -2.05 -27.72
CA LYS A 345 1.38 -1.90 -29.15
C LYS A 345 0.66 -0.58 -29.43
N ASN A 346 -0.11 -0.06 -28.48
CA ASN A 346 -0.91 1.17 -28.61
C ASN A 346 -0.21 2.42 -28.05
N GLY A 347 1.08 2.33 -27.72
CA GLY A 347 1.93 3.48 -27.42
C GLY A 347 1.95 3.93 -25.97
N VAL A 348 1.56 3.07 -25.02
CA VAL A 348 1.70 3.40 -23.60
C VAL A 348 3.16 3.61 -23.24
N MET A 349 3.46 4.74 -22.61
CA MET A 349 4.80 5.17 -22.23
C MET A 349 5.06 5.15 -20.72
N LEU A 350 3.98 5.10 -19.92
CA LEU A 350 4.04 5.09 -18.46
C LEU A 350 2.99 4.17 -17.86
N VAL A 351 3.39 3.37 -16.86
CA VAL A 351 2.49 2.62 -15.98
C VAL A 351 2.86 2.89 -14.53
N GLY A 352 1.92 3.46 -13.76
CA GLY A 352 2.06 3.74 -12.33
C GLY A 352 1.13 2.85 -11.49
N GLU A 353 1.69 1.98 -10.65
CA GLU A 353 0.91 1.05 -9.83
C GLU A 353 0.31 1.72 -8.60
N GLY A 354 -0.96 2.14 -8.67
CA GLY A 354 -1.69 2.66 -7.52
C GLY A 354 -2.18 1.57 -6.56
N ALA A 355 -2.56 0.39 -7.07
CA ALA A 355 -2.88 -0.77 -6.24
C ALA A 355 -1.62 -1.52 -5.78
N ASN A 356 -1.79 -2.47 -4.85
CA ASN A 356 -0.70 -3.38 -4.48
C ASN A 356 -0.61 -4.52 -5.49
N MET A 357 0.54 -4.63 -6.19
CA MET A 357 0.82 -5.65 -7.21
C MET A 357 -0.29 -5.84 -8.24
N PRO A 358 -0.75 -4.79 -8.93
CA PRO A 358 -1.83 -4.91 -9.91
C PRO A 358 -1.40 -5.59 -11.20
N CYS A 359 -0.11 -5.51 -11.56
CA CYS A 359 0.47 -6.19 -12.72
C CYS A 359 0.89 -7.61 -12.34
N THR A 360 0.62 -8.57 -13.23
CA THR A 360 1.22 -9.91 -13.11
C THR A 360 2.72 -9.84 -13.42
N PRO A 361 3.53 -10.84 -13.00
CA PRO A 361 4.96 -10.88 -13.33
C PRO A 361 5.22 -10.74 -14.83
N GLU A 362 4.43 -11.38 -15.67
CA GLU A 362 4.56 -11.33 -17.14
C GLU A 362 4.31 -9.92 -17.68
N ALA A 363 3.35 -9.19 -17.10
CA ALA A 363 3.08 -7.80 -17.48
C ALA A 363 4.22 -6.87 -17.05
N ALA A 364 4.70 -7.02 -15.82
CA ALA A 364 5.84 -6.24 -15.32
C ALA A 364 7.10 -6.47 -16.17
N ASP A 365 7.41 -7.73 -16.51
CA ASP A 365 8.55 -8.08 -17.37
C ASP A 365 8.40 -7.50 -18.78
N ALA A 366 7.20 -7.47 -19.34
CA ALA A 366 6.94 -6.85 -20.63
C ALA A 366 7.23 -5.34 -20.60
N PHE A 367 6.76 -4.62 -19.58
CA PHE A 367 7.01 -3.19 -19.41
C PHE A 367 8.50 -2.87 -19.21
N LEU A 368 9.18 -3.64 -18.35
CA LEU A 368 10.62 -3.50 -18.13
C LEU A 368 11.44 -3.77 -19.40
N SER A 369 11.09 -4.82 -20.16
CA SER A 369 11.75 -5.17 -21.43
C SER A 369 11.54 -4.10 -22.49
N ALA A 370 10.35 -3.50 -22.56
CA ALA A 370 10.04 -2.40 -23.46
C ALA A 370 10.67 -1.06 -23.02
N LYS A 371 11.27 -1.00 -21.82
CA LYS A 371 11.91 0.20 -21.26
C LYS A 371 10.97 1.41 -21.19
N ILE A 372 9.67 1.19 -20.97
CA ILE A 372 8.76 2.26 -20.63
C ILE A 372 8.97 2.72 -19.18
N LEU A 373 8.36 3.81 -18.76
CA LEU A 373 8.35 4.24 -17.38
C LEU A 373 7.38 3.33 -16.61
N TYR A 374 7.92 2.45 -15.77
CA TYR A 374 7.13 1.52 -14.97
C TYR A 374 7.53 1.61 -13.49
N SER A 375 6.56 1.95 -12.63
CA SER A 375 6.77 2.04 -11.18
C SER A 375 6.06 0.91 -10.43
N PRO A 376 6.76 0.23 -9.50
CA PRO A 376 6.15 -0.79 -8.65
C PRO A 376 5.29 -0.13 -7.57
N GLY A 377 4.17 -0.76 -7.20
CA GLY A 377 3.23 -0.25 -6.21
C GLY A 377 3.87 0.09 -4.85
N LYS A 378 4.89 -0.66 -4.40
CA LYS A 378 5.59 -0.35 -3.14
C LYS A 378 6.26 1.03 -3.12
N ALA A 379 6.58 1.61 -4.27
CA ALA A 379 7.11 2.95 -4.41
C ALA A 379 6.01 3.97 -4.76
N SER A 380 5.28 3.76 -5.84
CA SER A 380 4.29 4.72 -6.33
C SER A 380 3.08 4.89 -5.40
N ASN A 381 2.60 3.82 -4.76
CA ASN A 381 1.47 3.92 -3.84
C ASN A 381 1.87 4.20 -2.36
N ALA A 382 3.13 4.55 -2.11
CA ALA A 382 3.63 4.85 -0.77
C ALA A 382 3.02 6.13 -0.14
N GLY A 383 2.29 6.94 -0.91
CA GLY A 383 1.63 8.15 -0.42
C GLY A 383 0.75 7.92 0.81
N GLY A 384 0.01 6.81 0.84
CA GLY A 384 -0.82 6.47 1.98
C GLY A 384 -0.05 6.26 3.29
N VAL A 385 1.09 5.55 3.25
CA VAL A 385 1.93 5.37 4.43
C VAL A 385 2.76 6.62 4.74
N ALA A 386 3.17 7.38 3.73
CA ALA A 386 3.81 8.68 3.93
C ALA A 386 2.91 9.63 4.73
N THR A 387 1.65 9.78 4.32
CA THR A 387 0.69 10.62 5.08
C THR A 387 0.39 10.05 6.46
N SER A 388 0.43 8.72 6.64
CA SER A 388 0.37 8.14 7.99
C SER A 388 1.56 8.56 8.86
N GLY A 389 2.77 8.64 8.31
CA GLY A 389 3.94 9.19 9.00
C GLY A 389 3.79 10.68 9.31
N LEU A 390 3.22 11.46 8.38
CA LEU A 390 2.88 12.86 8.65
C LEU A 390 1.82 13.02 9.75
N GLU A 391 0.85 12.10 9.86
CA GLU A 391 -0.10 12.04 10.98
C GLU A 391 0.64 11.78 12.31
N MET A 392 1.62 10.86 12.31
CA MET A 392 2.47 10.63 13.50
C MET A 392 3.20 11.91 13.91
N SER A 393 3.83 12.64 12.99
CA SER A 393 4.52 13.90 13.27
C SER A 393 3.56 14.95 13.86
N GLN A 394 2.38 15.13 13.27
CA GLN A 394 1.36 16.05 13.79
C GLN A 394 0.90 15.67 15.22
N ASN A 395 0.78 14.35 15.49
CA ASN A 395 0.41 13.88 16.83
C ASN A 395 1.50 14.13 17.87
N SER A 396 2.77 13.91 17.53
CA SER A 396 3.91 14.16 18.41
C SER A 396 4.09 15.65 18.69
N GLU A 397 3.86 16.51 17.69
CA GLU A 397 3.88 17.98 17.85
C GLU A 397 2.60 18.51 18.54
N ARG A 398 1.53 17.71 18.60
CA ARG A 398 0.19 18.09 19.09
C ARG A 398 -0.46 19.24 18.34
N ILE A 399 -0.21 19.31 17.02
CA ILE A 399 -0.78 20.30 16.11
C ILE A 399 -1.42 19.61 14.90
N SER A 400 -2.27 20.34 14.20
CA SER A 400 -2.85 19.94 12.92
C SER A 400 -2.31 20.83 11.81
N TRP A 401 -1.80 20.24 10.74
CA TRP A 401 -1.36 20.98 9.56
C TRP A 401 -2.52 21.24 8.62
N THR A 402 -2.41 22.32 7.84
CA THR A 402 -3.37 22.62 6.79
C THR A 402 -3.28 21.61 5.64
N ARG A 403 -4.31 21.58 4.79
CA ARG A 403 -4.32 20.71 3.61
C ARG A 403 -3.09 20.94 2.72
N ASP A 404 -2.74 22.18 2.48
CA ASP A 404 -1.61 22.54 1.62
C ASP A 404 -0.26 22.12 2.23
N GLN A 405 -0.12 22.25 3.56
CA GLN A 405 1.08 21.79 4.26
C GLN A 405 1.26 20.27 4.16
N VAL A 406 0.17 19.50 4.29
CA VAL A 406 0.24 18.03 4.16
C VAL A 406 0.50 17.63 2.72
N ASP A 407 -0.18 18.26 1.74
CA ASP A 407 -0.02 17.92 0.31
C ASP A 407 1.39 18.27 -0.20
N SER A 408 1.93 19.43 0.18
CA SER A 408 3.31 19.81 -0.16
C SER A 408 4.32 18.81 0.39
N ARG A 409 4.22 18.43 1.67
CA ARG A 409 5.11 17.43 2.28
C ARG A 409 4.95 16.05 1.63
N LEU A 410 3.72 15.66 1.27
CA LEU A 410 3.48 14.44 0.52
C LEU A 410 4.18 14.47 -0.84
N LYS A 411 4.09 15.58 -1.57
CA LYS A 411 4.76 15.76 -2.87
C LYS A 411 6.29 15.63 -2.72
N ASP A 412 6.87 16.28 -1.72
CA ASP A 412 8.30 16.20 -1.43
C ASP A 412 8.75 14.77 -1.08
N ILE A 413 7.98 14.05 -0.26
CA ILE A 413 8.26 12.65 0.08
C ILE A 413 8.19 11.77 -1.17
N MET A 414 7.16 11.93 -2.01
CA MET A 414 7.04 11.13 -3.24
C MET A 414 8.18 11.41 -4.23
N LYS A 415 8.65 12.66 -4.29
CA LYS A 415 9.86 13.01 -5.05
C LYS A 415 11.10 12.31 -4.48
N ALA A 416 11.29 12.33 -3.18
CA ALA A 416 12.43 11.66 -2.54
C ALA A 416 12.38 10.14 -2.76
N ILE A 417 11.19 9.50 -2.70
CA ILE A 417 11.04 8.08 -3.03
C ILE A 417 11.46 7.79 -4.47
N HIS A 418 11.01 8.64 -5.41
CA HIS A 418 11.38 8.50 -6.82
C HIS A 418 12.89 8.64 -7.02
N ASP A 419 13.49 9.71 -6.51
CA ASP A 419 14.91 10.03 -6.71
C ASP A 419 15.80 8.92 -6.11
N ASN A 420 15.52 8.49 -4.87
CA ASN A 420 16.23 7.39 -4.22
C ASN A 420 16.14 6.08 -5.02
N ALA A 421 14.97 5.74 -5.55
CA ALA A 421 14.80 4.54 -6.37
C ALA A 421 15.54 4.67 -7.72
N TYR A 422 15.47 5.83 -8.36
CA TYR A 422 16.12 6.08 -9.64
C TYR A 422 17.66 6.05 -9.51
N GLU A 423 18.21 6.72 -8.51
CA GLU A 423 19.64 6.77 -8.21
C GLU A 423 20.20 5.40 -7.80
N ALA A 424 19.48 4.68 -6.94
CA ALA A 424 19.85 3.32 -6.55
C ALA A 424 19.92 2.38 -7.76
N ALA A 425 18.91 2.43 -8.64
CA ALA A 425 18.93 1.65 -9.88
C ALA A 425 20.13 2.02 -10.76
N ALA A 426 20.43 3.30 -10.92
CA ALA A 426 21.57 3.78 -11.73
C ALA A 426 22.92 3.32 -11.14
N LYS A 427 23.12 3.47 -9.82
CA LYS A 427 24.32 3.07 -9.09
C LYS A 427 24.67 1.58 -9.30
N TYR A 428 23.67 0.72 -9.40
CA TYR A 428 23.88 -0.73 -9.56
C TYR A 428 23.62 -1.23 -10.99
N GLY A 429 23.77 -0.35 -12.01
CA GLY A 429 23.76 -0.71 -13.43
C GLY A 429 22.37 -1.09 -13.99
N LYS A 430 21.30 -0.64 -13.31
CA LYS A 430 19.90 -0.89 -13.70
C LYS A 430 19.11 0.40 -13.93
N LYS A 431 19.77 1.44 -14.47
CA LYS A 431 19.16 2.76 -14.69
C LYS A 431 17.80 2.66 -15.35
N GLY A 432 16.79 3.32 -14.76
CA GLY A 432 15.40 3.33 -15.22
C GLY A 432 14.55 2.13 -14.78
N ASN A 433 15.13 1.14 -14.09
CA ASN A 433 14.40 0.03 -13.49
C ASN A 433 13.99 0.40 -12.05
N TYR A 434 12.81 1.00 -11.89
CA TYR A 434 12.29 1.42 -10.59
C TYR A 434 11.95 0.25 -9.66
N VAL A 435 11.68 -0.95 -10.18
CA VAL A 435 11.46 -2.15 -9.34
C VAL A 435 12.73 -2.52 -8.59
N ALA A 436 13.84 -2.66 -9.33
CA ALA A 436 15.13 -2.92 -8.73
C ALA A 436 15.58 -1.77 -7.83
N GLY A 437 15.38 -0.52 -8.28
CA GLY A 437 15.75 0.67 -7.51
C GLY A 437 15.03 0.78 -6.19
N ALA A 438 13.72 0.56 -6.14
CA ALA A 438 12.94 0.58 -4.92
C ALA A 438 13.38 -0.51 -3.92
N ASN A 439 13.62 -1.73 -4.40
CA ASN A 439 14.12 -2.81 -3.54
C ASN A 439 15.50 -2.47 -2.96
N ILE A 440 16.42 -1.97 -3.79
CA ILE A 440 17.79 -1.63 -3.38
C ILE A 440 17.80 -0.45 -2.41
N ALA A 441 17.09 0.64 -2.72
CA ALA A 441 17.04 1.83 -1.87
C ALA A 441 16.40 1.51 -0.51
N GLY A 442 15.26 0.79 -0.53
CA GLY A 442 14.58 0.39 0.69
C GLY A 442 15.45 -0.52 1.57
N PHE A 443 16.14 -1.50 0.97
CA PHE A 443 17.06 -2.38 1.67
C PHE A 443 18.25 -1.64 2.27
N GLY A 444 18.94 -0.83 1.46
CA GLY A 444 20.20 -0.19 1.87
C GLY A 444 20.06 0.65 3.14
N LYS A 445 19.03 1.49 3.21
CA LYS A 445 18.76 2.31 4.39
C LYS A 445 18.55 1.49 5.67
N VAL A 446 17.80 0.39 5.59
CA VAL A 446 17.55 -0.49 6.75
C VAL A 446 18.83 -1.26 7.12
N ALA A 447 19.53 -1.80 6.12
CA ALA A 447 20.77 -2.56 6.33
C ALA A 447 21.86 -1.72 6.99
N ASP A 448 22.07 -0.48 6.51
CA ASP A 448 23.02 0.46 7.09
C ASP A 448 22.69 0.80 8.54
N ALA A 449 21.40 1.04 8.85
CA ALA A 449 20.95 1.28 10.21
C ALA A 449 21.19 0.05 11.12
N MET A 450 20.91 -1.17 10.62
CA MET A 450 21.16 -2.42 11.37
C MET A 450 22.65 -2.66 11.62
N VAL A 451 23.53 -2.30 10.67
CA VAL A 451 24.98 -2.38 10.87
C VAL A 451 25.43 -1.36 11.92
N ALA A 452 24.96 -0.12 11.83
CA ALA A 452 25.33 0.96 12.74
C ALA A 452 24.88 0.71 14.19
N GLN A 453 23.73 0.07 14.38
CA GLN A 453 23.17 -0.25 15.71
C GLN A 453 23.76 -1.53 16.31
N GLY A 454 24.47 -2.35 15.53
CA GLY A 454 25.08 -3.60 16.00
C GLY A 454 24.08 -4.73 16.10
N VAL A 455 24.34 -5.65 17.05
CA VAL A 455 23.48 -6.82 17.29
C VAL A 455 22.57 -6.53 18.48
N CYS A 456 21.35 -6.11 18.19
CA CYS A 456 20.32 -5.80 19.18
C CYS A 456 19.00 -6.55 18.86
#